data_b72b358cf13fcbb703e1b5db514e16a8
#
_entry.id   b72b358cf13fcbb703e1b5db514e16a8
#
_cell.length_a   1.000
_cell.length_b   1.000
_cell.length_c   1.000
_cell.angle_alpha   90.00
_cell.angle_beta   90.00
_cell.angle_gamma   90.00
#
_symmetry.space_group_name_H-M   'P 1'
#
loop_
_entity.id
_entity.type
_entity.pdbx_description
1 polymer ?
#
loop_
_entity_poly.entity_id
_entity_poly.type
_entity_poly.pdbx_seq_one_letter_code
_entity_poly.pdbx_strand_id
1 'polypeptide(L)'
;MKRTSICLCIVTVLCFAGMPVQKKSGFENQIAAVLRKQIMQEAAWAMQQEPVTVTAAASPRSAGGKHDFYSEGDYWWPNPVSVDSPYIQKDGITNPDNFVVHRHAMIRFSKIVGALASAYKLTGNKRYVQQAMKHCIAWFVNADTKMNPNLLYAQAIKGRFTGRGIGIIDTIQLLDVVQGLMVMEQANGMDQEALQSIKQWFEQYLQWLTTHQYGKDEMNAENNHGTCWAMQVAAFAKFTRNEKILQFCRDRYKQVLLPNQMAADGSFPREIKRTKPYGYSIFNMDAMTTLCQLLSTKEDDLWNYQTPDGRSIKKGIAYLYPFVADKNKWPFRHDVMHWEAWPVAQTFLFMGASAYHQQEWLDTWKRLNHAPADEEIIRNLPVRNPLIWIN
;
A
#
# COMPACT_ATOMS: atom_id res chain seq x y z
N MET A 1 -12.68 -82.65 -3.50
CA MET A 1 -11.60 -81.67 -3.61
C MET A 1 -12.22 -80.25 -3.55
N LYS A 2 -12.20 -79.63 -2.39
CA LYS A 2 -12.70 -78.24 -2.22
C LYS A 2 -11.51 -77.27 -2.37
N ARG A 3 -11.55 -76.37 -3.33
CA ARG A 3 -10.57 -75.28 -3.49
C ARG A 3 -11.03 -74.08 -2.65
N THR A 4 -10.24 -73.69 -1.67
CA THR A 4 -10.42 -72.49 -0.84
C THR A 4 -9.70 -71.34 -1.51
N SER A 5 -10.44 -70.33 -1.96
CA SER A 5 -9.86 -69.08 -2.46
C SER A 5 -9.59 -68.12 -1.32
N ILE A 6 -8.33 -67.76 -1.13
CA ILE A 6 -7.90 -66.73 -0.16
C ILE A 6 -7.95 -65.35 -0.87
N CYS A 7 -8.82 -64.50 -0.39
CA CYS A 7 -8.92 -63.11 -0.88
C CYS A 7 -7.89 -62.27 -0.10
N LEU A 8 -6.87 -61.75 -0.79
CA LEU A 8 -5.84 -60.89 -0.22
C LEU A 8 -6.31 -59.44 -0.32
N CYS A 9 -6.74 -58.84 0.80
CA CYS A 9 -7.04 -57.42 0.90
C CYS A 9 -5.73 -56.64 0.98
N ILE A 10 -5.38 -55.91 -0.10
CA ILE A 10 -4.29 -54.95 -0.09
C ILE A 10 -4.82 -53.64 0.52
N VAL A 11 -4.38 -53.32 1.74
CA VAL A 11 -4.62 -52.03 2.38
C VAL A 11 -3.58 -51.05 1.86
N THR A 12 -3.99 -50.15 0.95
CA THR A 12 -3.16 -49.07 0.48
C THR A 12 -3.11 -47.98 1.55
N VAL A 13 -2.00 -47.88 2.25
CA VAL A 13 -1.72 -46.76 3.18
C VAL A 13 -1.33 -45.54 2.33
N LEU A 14 -2.26 -44.58 2.18
CA LEU A 14 -1.97 -43.26 1.62
C LEU A 14 -1.16 -42.45 2.64
N CYS A 15 0.17 -42.40 2.46
CA CYS A 15 1.01 -41.44 3.14
C CYS A 15 0.67 -40.06 2.64
N PHE A 16 -0.02 -39.27 3.46
CA PHE A 16 -0.09 -37.82 3.28
C PHE A 16 1.32 -37.25 3.52
N ALA A 17 2.08 -37.06 2.44
CA ALA A 17 3.29 -36.25 2.49
C ALA A 17 2.86 -34.82 2.85
N GLY A 18 3.13 -34.39 4.08
CA GLY A 18 2.98 -33.01 4.49
C GLY A 18 3.81 -32.12 3.57
N MET A 19 3.22 -31.06 3.02
CA MET A 19 3.95 -30.08 2.24
C MET A 19 5.16 -29.60 3.07
N PRO A 20 6.35 -29.48 2.47
CA PRO A 20 7.54 -29.03 3.19
C PRO A 20 7.25 -27.60 3.71
N VAL A 21 7.35 -27.42 5.01
CA VAL A 21 7.35 -26.08 5.63
C VAL A 21 8.54 -25.34 5.05
N GLN A 22 8.25 -24.34 4.20
CA GLN A 22 9.27 -23.52 3.57
C GLN A 22 10.10 -22.85 4.67
N LYS A 23 11.40 -23.14 4.72
CA LYS A 23 12.30 -22.59 5.74
C LYS A 23 12.37 -21.07 5.55
N LYS A 24 11.80 -20.30 6.48
CA LYS A 24 11.81 -18.84 6.44
C LYS A 24 13.25 -18.31 6.32
N SER A 25 13.46 -17.28 5.50
CA SER A 25 14.77 -16.65 5.38
C SER A 25 15.23 -16.06 6.72
N GLY A 26 16.52 -15.94 6.93
CA GLY A 26 17.06 -15.30 8.15
C GLY A 26 16.55 -13.88 8.34
N PHE A 27 16.30 -13.16 7.24
CA PHE A 27 15.74 -11.81 7.24
C PHE A 27 14.28 -11.80 7.65
N GLU A 28 13.44 -12.66 7.08
CA GLU A 28 12.03 -12.80 7.46
C GLU A 28 11.87 -13.10 8.95
N ASN A 29 12.73 -13.98 9.49
CA ASN A 29 12.72 -14.30 10.92
C ASN A 29 13.03 -13.09 11.80
N GLN A 30 13.96 -12.21 11.39
CA GLN A 30 14.26 -10.97 12.12
C GLN A 30 13.07 -10.02 12.13
N ILE A 31 12.41 -9.79 11.00
CA ILE A 31 11.20 -8.96 10.90
C ILE A 31 10.06 -9.56 11.74
N ALA A 32 9.83 -10.88 11.61
CA ALA A 32 8.82 -11.58 12.37
C ALA A 32 9.05 -11.49 13.90
N ALA A 33 10.30 -11.57 14.35
CA ALA A 33 10.64 -11.44 15.77
C ALA A 33 10.30 -10.04 16.32
N VAL A 34 10.58 -8.98 15.57
CA VAL A 34 10.27 -7.60 15.96
C VAL A 34 8.75 -7.38 16.02
N LEU A 35 8.02 -7.85 15.02
CA LEU A 35 6.61 -7.49 14.83
C LEU A 35 5.62 -8.50 15.44
N ARG A 36 6.06 -9.68 15.88
CA ARG A 36 5.16 -10.78 16.31
C ARG A 36 4.11 -10.34 17.33
N LYS A 37 4.51 -9.62 18.38
CA LYS A 37 3.59 -9.17 19.43
C LYS A 37 2.53 -8.24 18.86
N GLN A 38 2.94 -7.23 18.09
CA GLN A 38 2.06 -6.27 17.44
C GLN A 38 1.10 -6.96 16.47
N ILE A 39 1.61 -7.82 15.58
CA ILE A 39 0.79 -8.57 14.61
C ILE A 39 -0.30 -9.37 15.32
N MET A 40 0.05 -10.10 16.39
CA MET A 40 -0.94 -10.92 17.10
C MET A 40 -1.99 -10.07 17.84
N GLN A 41 -1.61 -8.91 18.38
CA GLN A 41 -2.55 -7.97 19.01
C GLN A 41 -3.49 -7.34 17.98
N GLU A 42 -2.95 -6.88 16.86
CA GLU A 42 -3.75 -6.29 15.77
C GLU A 42 -4.67 -7.33 15.10
N ALA A 43 -4.20 -8.57 14.93
CA ALA A 43 -5.04 -9.65 14.43
C ALA A 43 -6.16 -10.02 15.40
N ALA A 44 -5.91 -10.05 16.72
CA ALA A 44 -6.95 -10.27 17.72
C ALA A 44 -8.04 -9.18 17.67
N TRP A 45 -7.64 -7.93 17.50
CA TRP A 45 -8.58 -6.83 17.26
C TRP A 45 -9.32 -7.01 15.93
N ALA A 46 -8.62 -7.31 14.83
CA ALA A 46 -9.20 -7.46 13.49
C ALA A 46 -10.23 -8.60 13.40
N MET A 47 -10.03 -9.69 14.18
CA MET A 47 -10.98 -10.81 14.28
C MET A 47 -12.35 -10.42 14.85
N GLN A 48 -12.44 -9.30 15.58
CA GLN A 48 -13.67 -8.81 16.20
C GLN A 48 -14.36 -7.72 15.39
N GLN A 49 -13.77 -7.31 14.25
CA GLN A 49 -14.29 -6.21 13.48
C GLN A 49 -15.32 -6.67 12.46
N GLU A 50 -16.37 -5.85 12.31
CA GLU A 50 -17.33 -5.97 11.21
C GLU A 50 -16.93 -5.08 10.03
N PRO A 51 -17.30 -5.46 8.78
CA PRO A 51 -17.03 -4.65 7.61
C PRO A 51 -17.72 -3.28 7.68
N VAL A 52 -16.95 -2.25 7.32
CA VAL A 52 -17.43 -0.88 7.09
C VAL A 52 -16.87 -0.45 5.75
N THR A 53 -17.74 -0.05 4.82
CA THR A 53 -17.36 0.37 3.47
C THR A 53 -17.78 1.81 3.20
N VAL A 54 -17.58 2.32 1.99
CA VAL A 54 -18.01 3.65 1.58
C VAL A 54 -19.53 3.87 1.74
N THR A 55 -20.32 2.79 1.74
CA THR A 55 -21.78 2.88 1.85
C THR A 55 -22.29 3.17 3.27
N ALA A 56 -21.40 3.14 4.28
CA ALA A 56 -21.76 3.36 5.68
C ALA A 56 -21.96 4.84 6.03
N ALA A 57 -21.52 5.76 5.19
CA ALA A 57 -21.67 7.19 5.39
C ALA A 57 -21.82 7.91 4.05
N ALA A 58 -22.43 9.09 4.06
CA ALA A 58 -22.54 9.96 2.90
C ALA A 58 -22.23 11.41 3.29
N SER A 59 -21.68 12.18 2.35
CA SER A 59 -21.51 13.62 2.51
C SER A 59 -22.53 14.35 1.63
N PRO A 60 -23.26 15.35 2.16
CA PRO A 60 -24.13 16.19 1.35
C PRO A 60 -23.35 17.04 0.32
N ARG A 61 -22.03 17.11 0.45
CA ARG A 61 -21.14 17.80 -0.50
C ARG A 61 -20.68 16.91 -1.65
N SER A 62 -20.94 15.60 -1.58
CA SER A 62 -20.57 14.65 -2.64
C SER A 62 -21.52 14.77 -3.83
N ALA A 63 -20.96 14.80 -5.04
CA ALA A 63 -21.73 14.65 -6.28
C ALA A 63 -21.92 13.18 -6.68
N GLY A 64 -21.27 12.23 -5.99
CA GLY A 64 -21.36 10.80 -6.23
C GLY A 64 -22.54 10.12 -5.54
N GLY A 65 -22.76 8.85 -5.88
CA GLY A 65 -23.78 7.99 -5.28
C GLY A 65 -23.28 7.19 -4.07
N LYS A 66 -24.13 6.30 -3.57
CA LYS A 66 -23.92 5.48 -2.37
C LYS A 66 -22.62 4.66 -2.41
N HIS A 67 -22.23 4.18 -3.58
CA HIS A 67 -21.08 3.29 -3.79
C HIS A 67 -19.81 4.02 -4.20
N ASP A 68 -19.86 5.34 -4.35
CA ASP A 68 -18.72 6.12 -4.78
C ASP A 68 -17.85 6.53 -3.58
N PHE A 69 -16.54 6.36 -3.75
CA PHE A 69 -15.59 6.92 -2.79
C PHE A 69 -15.58 8.45 -2.92
N TYR A 70 -15.72 9.13 -1.80
CA TYR A 70 -15.67 10.57 -1.72
C TYR A 70 -14.66 11.01 -0.67
N SER A 71 -13.86 12.01 -1.00
CA SER A 71 -13.01 12.74 -0.07
C SER A 71 -12.87 14.20 -0.51
N GLU A 72 -12.45 15.06 0.40
CA GLU A 72 -12.18 16.46 0.12
C GLU A 72 -10.70 16.74 0.15
N GLY A 73 -10.25 17.73 -0.63
CA GLY A 73 -8.85 18.12 -0.70
C GLY A 73 -8.35 18.67 0.63
N ASP A 74 -7.35 18.01 1.23
CA ASP A 74 -6.93 18.25 2.62
C ASP A 74 -6.55 19.69 2.91
N TYR A 75 -5.91 20.37 1.95
CA TYR A 75 -5.34 21.72 2.10
C TYR A 75 -6.28 22.82 1.58
N TRP A 76 -7.57 22.50 1.38
CA TRP A 76 -8.54 23.46 0.87
C TRP A 76 -9.48 23.92 1.99
N TRP A 77 -9.57 25.22 2.14
CA TRP A 77 -10.23 25.90 3.24
C TRP A 77 -11.37 26.80 2.75
N PRO A 78 -12.39 27.01 3.57
CA PRO A 78 -13.42 28.03 3.29
C PRO A 78 -12.76 29.37 2.93
N ASN A 79 -13.33 30.05 1.95
CA ASN A 79 -12.89 31.40 1.58
C ASN A 79 -13.29 32.39 2.69
N PRO A 80 -12.35 33.16 3.27
CA PRO A 80 -12.68 34.08 4.36
C PRO A 80 -13.51 35.30 3.91
N VAL A 81 -13.59 35.57 2.59
CA VAL A 81 -14.35 36.71 2.05
C VAL A 81 -15.84 36.39 1.97
N SER A 82 -16.22 35.17 1.59
CA SER A 82 -17.60 34.73 1.48
C SER A 82 -17.71 33.22 1.55
N VAL A 83 -18.72 32.72 2.29
CA VAL A 83 -19.03 31.28 2.40
C VAL A 83 -19.48 30.63 1.08
N ASP A 84 -19.96 31.46 0.14
CA ASP A 84 -20.40 31.02 -1.19
C ASP A 84 -19.25 31.00 -2.21
N SER A 85 -18.13 31.61 -1.87
CA SER A 85 -16.95 31.63 -2.73
C SER A 85 -16.24 30.28 -2.75
N PRO A 86 -15.58 29.91 -3.87
CA PRO A 86 -14.76 28.71 -3.95
C PRO A 86 -13.69 28.65 -2.86
N TYR A 87 -13.41 27.45 -2.35
CA TYR A 87 -12.34 27.23 -1.37
C TYR A 87 -10.98 27.69 -1.86
N ILE A 88 -10.12 28.11 -0.93
CA ILE A 88 -8.74 28.57 -1.15
C ILE A 88 -7.74 27.53 -0.64
N GLN A 89 -6.58 27.44 -1.28
CA GLN A 89 -5.53 26.49 -0.89
C GLN A 89 -4.61 27.09 0.19
N LYS A 90 -4.29 26.26 1.19
CA LYS A 90 -3.23 26.49 2.19
C LYS A 90 -2.33 25.26 2.20
N ASP A 91 -1.33 25.21 1.32
CA ASP A 91 -0.50 24.02 1.11
C ASP A 91 0.13 23.50 2.42
N GLY A 92 -0.04 22.20 2.66
CA GLY A 92 0.46 21.50 3.86
C GLY A 92 -0.38 21.69 5.12
N ILE A 93 -1.39 22.58 5.14
CA ILE A 93 -2.24 22.84 6.31
C ILE A 93 -3.58 22.11 6.13
N THR A 94 -3.76 21.04 6.87
CA THR A 94 -4.95 20.19 6.79
C THR A 94 -6.17 20.90 7.37
N ASN A 95 -7.27 20.92 6.61
CA ASN A 95 -8.56 21.43 7.07
C ASN A 95 -9.31 20.34 7.86
N PRO A 96 -9.56 20.51 9.16
CA PRO A 96 -10.20 19.49 10.00
C PRO A 96 -11.68 19.26 9.67
N ASP A 97 -12.35 20.20 8.97
CA ASP A 97 -13.76 20.10 8.64
C ASP A 97 -14.05 19.33 7.35
N ASN A 98 -13.01 18.80 6.72
CA ASN A 98 -13.14 17.99 5.52
C ASN A 98 -13.80 16.64 5.81
N PHE A 99 -14.59 16.15 4.85
CA PHE A 99 -15.12 14.79 4.93
C PHE A 99 -14.00 13.76 4.69
N VAL A 100 -13.69 12.99 5.73
CA VAL A 100 -12.61 11.99 5.72
C VAL A 100 -13.10 10.56 6.01
N VAL A 101 -14.42 10.36 6.20
CA VAL A 101 -15.00 9.09 6.69
C VAL A 101 -14.69 7.93 5.75
N HIS A 102 -14.78 8.11 4.43
CA HIS A 102 -14.46 7.03 3.47
C HIS A 102 -12.96 6.69 3.49
N ARG A 103 -12.08 7.70 3.66
CA ARG A 103 -10.63 7.48 3.82
C ARG A 103 -10.34 6.69 5.10
N HIS A 104 -10.94 7.06 6.22
CA HIS A 104 -10.79 6.32 7.48
C HIS A 104 -11.31 4.88 7.38
N ALA A 105 -12.44 4.67 6.70
CA ALA A 105 -12.96 3.33 6.44
C ALA A 105 -11.97 2.48 5.62
N MET A 106 -11.34 3.06 4.59
CA MET A 106 -10.35 2.37 3.76
C MET A 106 -9.04 2.08 4.52
N ILE A 107 -8.53 3.04 5.30
CA ILE A 107 -7.37 2.85 6.18
C ILE A 107 -7.63 1.72 7.18
N ARG A 108 -8.82 1.73 7.82
CA ARG A 108 -9.23 0.67 8.74
C ARG A 108 -9.34 -0.69 8.04
N PHE A 109 -9.93 -0.73 6.86
CA PHE A 109 -10.03 -1.95 6.05
C PHE A 109 -8.65 -2.53 5.71
N SER A 110 -7.74 -1.69 5.23
CA SER A 110 -6.36 -2.08 4.95
C SER A 110 -5.64 -2.60 6.20
N LYS A 111 -5.79 -1.94 7.36
CA LYS A 111 -5.23 -2.40 8.64
C LYS A 111 -5.75 -3.79 9.00
N ILE A 112 -7.06 -4.04 8.85
CA ILE A 112 -7.68 -5.34 9.15
C ILE A 112 -7.09 -6.44 8.27
N VAL A 113 -7.13 -6.26 6.94
CA VAL A 113 -6.65 -7.29 6.01
C VAL A 113 -5.15 -7.54 6.17
N GLY A 114 -4.35 -6.47 6.29
CA GLY A 114 -2.90 -6.58 6.47
C GLY A 114 -2.52 -7.31 7.78
N ALA A 115 -3.19 -7.00 8.90
CA ALA A 115 -2.96 -7.66 10.18
C ALA A 115 -3.34 -9.15 10.13
N LEU A 116 -4.49 -9.48 9.53
CA LEU A 116 -4.95 -10.87 9.38
C LEU A 116 -4.03 -11.67 8.44
N ALA A 117 -3.58 -11.10 7.33
CA ALA A 117 -2.64 -11.73 6.42
C ALA A 117 -1.27 -11.96 7.08
N SER A 118 -0.78 -10.98 7.87
CA SER A 118 0.45 -11.12 8.65
C SER A 118 0.36 -12.23 9.69
N ALA A 119 -0.77 -12.31 10.41
CA ALA A 119 -1.02 -13.39 11.39
C ALA A 119 -1.18 -14.75 10.70
N TYR A 120 -1.82 -14.82 9.53
CA TYR A 120 -1.86 -16.03 8.73
C TYR A 120 -0.44 -16.47 8.32
N LYS A 121 0.38 -15.57 7.82
CA LYS A 121 1.78 -15.87 7.44
C LYS A 121 2.61 -16.38 8.63
N LEU A 122 2.35 -15.90 9.84
CA LEU A 122 3.02 -16.36 11.07
C LEU A 122 2.55 -17.73 11.55
N THR A 123 1.27 -18.07 11.38
CA THR A 123 0.63 -19.18 12.12
C THR A 123 0.02 -20.26 11.23
N GLY A 124 -0.27 -19.97 9.96
CA GLY A 124 -1.02 -20.85 9.06
C GLY A 124 -2.51 -21.00 9.43
N ASN A 125 -3.05 -20.20 10.36
CA ASN A 125 -4.42 -20.37 10.84
C ASN A 125 -5.43 -19.81 9.83
N LYS A 126 -6.22 -20.69 9.21
CA LYS A 126 -7.23 -20.34 8.19
C LYS A 126 -8.34 -19.39 8.67
N ARG A 127 -8.58 -19.27 9.98
CA ARG A 127 -9.59 -18.33 10.51
C ARG A 127 -9.27 -16.88 10.18
N TYR A 128 -7.98 -16.52 10.08
CA TYR A 128 -7.55 -15.19 9.63
C TYR A 128 -7.92 -14.94 8.16
N VAL A 129 -7.76 -15.96 7.31
CA VAL A 129 -8.16 -15.90 5.90
C VAL A 129 -9.67 -15.65 5.76
N GLN A 130 -10.48 -16.43 6.47
CA GLN A 130 -11.94 -16.33 6.45
C GLN A 130 -12.42 -14.94 6.89
N GLN A 131 -11.84 -14.40 7.96
CA GLN A 131 -12.19 -13.06 8.43
C GLN A 131 -11.74 -11.96 7.44
N ALA A 132 -10.55 -12.06 6.85
CA ALA A 132 -10.09 -11.14 5.83
C ALA A 132 -11.03 -11.14 4.60
N MET A 133 -11.43 -12.33 4.13
CA MET A 133 -12.36 -12.49 3.01
C MET A 133 -13.72 -11.86 3.30
N LYS A 134 -14.27 -11.96 4.53
CA LYS A 134 -15.50 -11.28 4.92
C LYS A 134 -15.44 -9.76 4.63
N HIS A 135 -14.33 -9.13 4.97
CA HIS A 135 -14.12 -7.69 4.70
C HIS A 135 -13.93 -7.41 3.21
N CYS A 136 -13.15 -8.23 2.50
CA CYS A 136 -12.92 -8.05 1.06
C CYS A 136 -14.20 -8.26 0.24
N ILE A 137 -15.05 -9.22 0.59
CA ILE A 137 -16.36 -9.43 -0.04
C ILE A 137 -17.23 -8.19 0.13
N ALA A 138 -17.28 -7.60 1.32
CA ALA A 138 -18.06 -6.38 1.56
C ALA A 138 -17.58 -5.19 0.72
N TRP A 139 -16.25 -5.03 0.53
CA TRP A 139 -15.69 -3.92 -0.20
C TRP A 139 -15.75 -4.06 -1.72
N PHE A 140 -15.72 -5.29 -2.27
CA PHE A 140 -15.50 -5.49 -3.70
C PHE A 140 -16.58 -6.34 -4.39
N VAL A 141 -17.36 -7.14 -3.65
CA VAL A 141 -18.27 -8.13 -4.24
C VAL A 141 -19.74 -7.87 -3.91
N ASN A 142 -20.07 -7.67 -2.64
CA ASN A 142 -21.45 -7.53 -2.18
C ASN A 142 -22.12 -6.32 -2.81
N ALA A 143 -23.22 -6.55 -3.56
CA ALA A 143 -23.94 -5.52 -4.33
C ALA A 143 -24.44 -4.34 -3.48
N ASP A 144 -24.75 -4.57 -2.19
CA ASP A 144 -25.27 -3.53 -1.31
C ASP A 144 -24.20 -2.63 -0.69
N THR A 145 -22.94 -3.12 -0.64
CA THR A 145 -21.88 -2.47 0.14
C THR A 145 -20.59 -2.22 -0.63
N LYS A 146 -20.40 -2.80 -1.81
CA LYS A 146 -19.17 -2.66 -2.59
C LYS A 146 -18.91 -1.23 -3.03
N MET A 147 -17.65 -0.86 -3.10
CA MET A 147 -17.18 0.38 -3.71
C MET A 147 -17.19 0.26 -5.24
N ASN A 148 -17.53 1.32 -5.95
CA ASN A 148 -17.31 1.42 -7.40
C ASN A 148 -15.80 1.44 -7.72
N PRO A 149 -15.34 0.77 -8.81
CA PRO A 149 -13.91 0.68 -9.16
C PRO A 149 -13.41 1.96 -9.85
N ASN A 150 -13.59 3.09 -9.20
CA ASN A 150 -13.12 4.41 -9.66
C ASN A 150 -13.02 5.41 -8.50
N LEU A 151 -12.39 6.57 -8.75
CA LEU A 151 -12.26 7.68 -7.80
C LEU A 151 -12.73 9.00 -8.42
N LEU A 152 -13.89 9.01 -9.05
CA LEU A 152 -14.45 10.19 -9.71
C LEU A 152 -14.69 11.37 -8.75
N TYR A 153 -14.90 11.10 -7.47
CA TYR A 153 -15.26 12.10 -6.47
C TYR A 153 -14.23 12.25 -5.34
N ALA A 154 -13.02 11.75 -5.55
CA ALA A 154 -11.95 11.86 -4.57
C ALA A 154 -11.30 13.25 -4.63
N GLN A 155 -10.92 13.76 -3.45
CA GLN A 155 -10.31 15.08 -3.24
C GLN A 155 -11.05 16.23 -3.94
N ALA A 156 -12.37 16.25 -3.81
CA ALA A 156 -13.22 17.32 -4.28
C ALA A 156 -12.86 18.68 -3.62
N ILE A 157 -13.18 19.76 -4.29
CA ILE A 157 -12.98 21.13 -3.78
C ILE A 157 -14.25 21.91 -3.99
N LYS A 158 -14.89 22.35 -2.90
CA LYS A 158 -16.13 23.12 -2.96
C LYS A 158 -15.98 24.33 -3.88
N GLY A 159 -16.92 24.43 -4.84
CA GLY A 159 -16.97 25.51 -5.83
C GLY A 159 -15.93 25.43 -6.97
N ARG A 160 -15.13 24.32 -7.03
CA ARG A 160 -14.09 24.15 -8.07
C ARG A 160 -14.19 22.83 -8.78
N PHE A 161 -14.18 21.72 -8.04
CA PHE A 161 -14.10 20.37 -8.61
C PHE A 161 -14.92 19.39 -7.78
N THR A 162 -15.69 18.53 -8.44
CA THR A 162 -16.42 17.42 -7.79
C THR A 162 -15.51 16.23 -7.45
N GLY A 163 -14.32 16.16 -8.03
CA GLY A 163 -13.25 15.21 -7.81
C GLY A 163 -12.07 15.57 -8.70
N ARG A 164 -10.88 14.98 -8.46
CA ARG A 164 -9.64 15.27 -9.17
C ARG A 164 -8.76 14.05 -9.30
N GLY A 165 -7.87 14.04 -10.30
CA GLY A 165 -6.87 12.97 -10.50
C GLY A 165 -5.99 12.73 -9.27
N ILE A 166 -5.57 13.79 -8.59
CA ILE A 166 -4.73 13.68 -7.38
C ILE A 166 -5.41 12.91 -6.22
N GLY A 167 -6.74 12.72 -6.28
CA GLY A 167 -7.47 11.90 -5.32
C GLY A 167 -7.13 10.41 -5.39
N ILE A 168 -6.52 9.95 -6.48
CA ILE A 168 -6.06 8.56 -6.65
C ILE A 168 -5.09 8.15 -5.54
N ILE A 169 -4.36 9.11 -4.94
CA ILE A 169 -3.47 8.84 -3.81
C ILE A 169 -4.20 8.26 -2.59
N ASP A 170 -5.50 8.50 -2.42
CA ASP A 170 -6.26 7.99 -1.27
C ASP A 170 -6.37 6.45 -1.27
N THR A 171 -6.19 5.79 -2.42
CA THR A 171 -6.25 4.32 -2.54
C THR A 171 -4.90 3.61 -2.43
N ILE A 172 -3.81 4.30 -2.08
CA ILE A 172 -2.53 3.62 -1.72
C ILE A 172 -2.73 2.63 -0.56
N GLN A 173 -3.78 2.81 0.23
CA GLN A 173 -4.15 1.91 1.32
C GLN A 173 -4.49 0.49 0.85
N LEU A 174 -4.91 0.34 -0.41
CA LEU A 174 -5.23 -0.98 -0.99
C LEU A 174 -3.99 -1.84 -1.31
N LEU A 175 -2.78 -1.30 -1.19
CA LEU A 175 -1.55 -2.07 -1.39
C LEU A 175 -1.43 -3.24 -0.42
N ASP A 176 -1.58 -2.98 0.88
CA ASP A 176 -1.54 -4.05 1.90
C ASP A 176 -2.70 -5.04 1.74
N VAL A 177 -3.83 -4.61 1.18
CA VAL A 177 -4.99 -5.48 0.89
C VAL A 177 -4.64 -6.49 -0.20
N VAL A 178 -4.15 -6.03 -1.36
CA VAL A 178 -3.82 -6.95 -2.46
C VAL A 178 -2.60 -7.81 -2.12
N GLN A 179 -1.62 -7.26 -1.42
CA GLN A 179 -0.46 -8.03 -0.95
C GLN A 179 -0.88 -9.11 0.06
N GLY A 180 -1.79 -8.78 0.98
CA GLY A 180 -2.37 -9.75 1.91
C GLY A 180 -3.16 -10.84 1.21
N LEU A 181 -3.97 -10.49 0.21
CA LEU A 181 -4.70 -11.47 -0.61
C LEU A 181 -3.75 -12.39 -1.38
N MET A 182 -2.66 -11.88 -1.95
CA MET A 182 -1.63 -12.71 -2.61
C MET A 182 -0.98 -13.70 -1.64
N VAL A 183 -0.66 -13.28 -0.42
CA VAL A 183 -0.12 -14.17 0.63
C VAL A 183 -1.10 -15.28 1.01
N MET A 184 -2.40 -14.98 0.99
CA MET A 184 -3.46 -15.92 1.38
C MET A 184 -4.07 -16.68 0.20
N GLU A 185 -3.69 -16.42 -1.05
CA GLU A 185 -4.35 -16.94 -2.26
C GLU A 185 -4.48 -18.46 -2.28
N GLN A 186 -3.45 -19.17 -1.82
CA GLN A 186 -3.39 -20.63 -1.77
C GLN A 186 -3.76 -21.22 -0.40
N ALA A 187 -4.28 -20.37 0.50
CA ALA A 187 -4.61 -20.82 1.85
C ALA A 187 -5.79 -21.78 1.86
N ASN A 188 -5.71 -22.79 2.70
CA ASN A 188 -6.88 -23.59 3.03
C ASN A 188 -7.92 -22.70 3.75
N GLY A 189 -9.11 -22.56 3.15
CA GLY A 189 -10.18 -21.68 3.64
C GLY A 189 -10.32 -20.38 2.86
N MET A 190 -9.52 -20.17 1.79
CA MET A 190 -9.77 -19.10 0.81
C MET A 190 -11.04 -19.42 0.01
N ASP A 191 -11.93 -18.44 -0.07
CA ASP A 191 -13.07 -18.44 -1.00
C ASP A 191 -12.58 -18.06 -2.40
N GLN A 192 -12.38 -19.06 -3.24
CA GLN A 192 -11.80 -18.86 -4.59
C GLN A 192 -12.76 -18.13 -5.55
N GLU A 193 -14.06 -18.31 -5.41
CA GLU A 193 -15.07 -17.61 -6.23
C GLU A 193 -15.10 -16.13 -5.89
N ALA A 194 -15.14 -15.81 -4.59
CA ALA A 194 -15.06 -14.43 -4.14
C ALA A 194 -13.71 -13.80 -4.51
N LEU A 195 -12.59 -14.53 -4.40
CA LEU A 195 -11.28 -14.04 -4.81
C LEU A 195 -11.24 -13.69 -6.31
N GLN A 196 -11.87 -14.51 -7.16
CA GLN A 196 -11.96 -14.22 -8.59
C GLN A 196 -12.81 -12.94 -8.85
N SER A 197 -13.92 -12.77 -8.15
CA SER A 197 -14.75 -11.56 -8.23
C SER A 197 -13.98 -10.32 -7.76
N ILE A 198 -13.16 -10.43 -6.73
CA ILE A 198 -12.27 -9.36 -6.25
C ILE A 198 -11.23 -9.01 -7.33
N LYS A 199 -10.61 -10.01 -7.98
CA LYS A 199 -9.68 -9.76 -9.09
C LYS A 199 -10.34 -9.01 -10.23
N GLN A 200 -11.58 -9.35 -10.60
CA GLN A 200 -12.34 -8.63 -11.62
C GLN A 200 -12.61 -7.16 -11.24
N TRP A 201 -12.88 -6.88 -9.96
CA TRP A 201 -12.99 -5.50 -9.46
C TRP A 201 -11.68 -4.73 -9.66
N PHE A 202 -10.54 -5.33 -9.32
CA PHE A 202 -9.22 -4.70 -9.54
C PHE A 202 -8.85 -4.57 -11.02
N GLU A 203 -9.27 -5.47 -11.90
CA GLU A 203 -9.12 -5.31 -13.35
C GLU A 203 -9.89 -4.10 -13.87
N GLN A 204 -11.13 -3.90 -13.43
CA GLN A 204 -11.93 -2.72 -13.76
C GLN A 204 -11.29 -1.44 -13.22
N TYR A 205 -10.77 -1.47 -12.01
CA TYR A 205 -10.07 -0.32 -11.41
C TYR A 205 -8.75 -0.01 -12.14
N LEU A 206 -7.97 -1.01 -12.53
CA LEU A 206 -6.79 -0.84 -13.38
C LEU A 206 -7.15 -0.22 -14.74
N GLN A 207 -8.22 -0.69 -15.36
CA GLN A 207 -8.70 -0.10 -16.60
C GLN A 207 -9.02 1.39 -16.41
N TRP A 208 -9.75 1.75 -15.36
CA TRP A 208 -10.06 3.16 -15.05
C TRP A 208 -8.78 3.97 -14.79
N LEU A 209 -7.86 3.48 -13.95
CA LEU A 209 -6.59 4.15 -13.63
C LEU A 209 -5.71 4.40 -14.88
N THR A 210 -5.78 3.54 -15.89
CA THR A 210 -4.94 3.63 -17.08
C THR A 210 -5.59 4.33 -18.26
N THR A 211 -6.93 4.49 -18.27
CA THR A 211 -7.65 5.04 -19.42
C THR A 211 -8.40 6.34 -19.14
N HIS A 212 -8.91 6.53 -17.91
CA HIS A 212 -9.62 7.76 -17.52
C HIS A 212 -8.66 8.95 -17.43
N GLN A 213 -9.17 10.18 -17.70
CA GLN A 213 -8.35 11.40 -17.66
C GLN A 213 -7.69 11.60 -16.30
N TYR A 214 -8.40 11.38 -15.19
CA TYR A 214 -7.83 11.50 -13.84
C TYR A 214 -6.66 10.54 -13.61
N GLY A 215 -6.76 9.30 -14.13
CA GLY A 215 -5.65 8.35 -14.07
C GLY A 215 -4.43 8.82 -14.86
N LYS A 216 -4.64 9.41 -16.04
CA LYS A 216 -3.57 9.98 -16.86
C LYS A 216 -2.95 11.22 -16.23
N ASP A 217 -3.76 12.07 -15.60
CA ASP A 217 -3.27 13.28 -14.91
C ASP A 217 -2.37 12.89 -13.73
N GLU A 218 -2.81 11.94 -12.89
CA GLU A 218 -2.03 11.43 -11.76
C GLU A 218 -0.77 10.69 -12.21
N MET A 219 -0.88 9.88 -13.27
CA MET A 219 0.27 9.21 -13.89
C MET A 219 1.36 10.24 -14.29
N ASN A 220 0.98 11.38 -14.84
CA ASN A 220 1.91 12.38 -15.35
C ASN A 220 2.35 13.41 -14.30
N ALA A 221 1.92 13.26 -13.05
CA ALA A 221 2.43 14.09 -11.97
C ALA A 221 3.94 13.87 -11.78
N GLU A 222 4.70 14.97 -11.68
CA GLU A 222 6.17 14.96 -11.68
C GLU A 222 6.78 14.80 -10.28
N ASN A 223 5.98 14.45 -9.28
CA ASN A 223 6.34 14.30 -7.88
C ASN A 223 5.82 12.95 -7.32
N ASN A 224 5.74 12.80 -5.98
CA ASN A 224 5.26 11.58 -5.32
C ASN A 224 3.91 11.05 -5.85
N HIS A 225 3.03 11.91 -6.36
CA HIS A 225 1.75 11.51 -6.96
C HIS A 225 1.94 10.55 -8.14
N GLY A 226 2.82 10.87 -9.10
CA GLY A 226 3.13 9.98 -10.22
C GLY A 226 3.78 8.67 -9.78
N THR A 227 4.59 8.70 -8.71
CA THR A 227 5.16 7.49 -8.10
C THR A 227 4.08 6.65 -7.44
N CYS A 228 3.17 7.26 -6.68
CA CYS A 228 2.05 6.59 -6.01
C CYS A 228 1.07 5.97 -7.02
N TRP A 229 0.81 6.66 -8.15
CA TRP A 229 0.03 6.06 -9.23
C TRP A 229 0.69 4.79 -9.75
N ALA A 230 1.99 4.86 -10.11
CA ALA A 230 2.71 3.70 -10.64
C ALA A 230 2.78 2.54 -9.63
N MET A 231 2.99 2.84 -8.35
CA MET A 231 3.02 1.86 -7.25
C MET A 231 1.69 1.11 -7.12
N GLN A 232 0.56 1.82 -7.16
CA GLN A 232 -0.77 1.23 -7.10
C GLN A 232 -1.05 0.36 -8.34
N VAL A 233 -0.79 0.91 -9.52
CA VAL A 233 -1.00 0.19 -10.79
C VAL A 233 -0.14 -1.07 -10.85
N ALA A 234 1.12 -1.02 -10.42
CA ALA A 234 1.99 -2.20 -10.33
C ALA A 234 1.47 -3.25 -9.35
N ALA A 235 1.02 -2.84 -8.15
CA ALA A 235 0.48 -3.77 -7.15
C ALA A 235 -0.80 -4.47 -7.65
N PHE A 236 -1.72 -3.71 -8.24
CA PHE A 236 -2.98 -4.24 -8.76
C PHE A 236 -2.74 -5.11 -10.01
N ALA A 237 -1.80 -4.74 -10.89
CA ALA A 237 -1.40 -5.55 -12.02
C ALA A 237 -0.75 -6.88 -11.60
N LYS A 238 0.06 -6.88 -10.54
CA LYS A 238 0.67 -8.09 -9.97
C LYS A 238 -0.41 -9.03 -9.42
N PHE A 239 -1.38 -8.49 -8.68
CA PHE A 239 -2.50 -9.25 -8.13
C PHE A 239 -3.40 -9.86 -9.21
N THR A 240 -3.65 -9.13 -10.30
CA THR A 240 -4.46 -9.59 -11.45
C THR A 240 -3.63 -10.31 -12.52
N ARG A 241 -2.31 -10.46 -12.33
CA ARG A 241 -1.38 -11.13 -13.26
C ARG A 241 -1.33 -10.48 -14.64
N ASN A 242 -1.39 -9.13 -14.69
CA ASN A 242 -1.33 -8.36 -15.93
C ASN A 242 0.11 -7.98 -16.27
N GLU A 243 0.82 -8.89 -16.96
CA GLU A 243 2.25 -8.69 -17.31
C GLU A 243 2.50 -7.47 -18.20
N LYS A 244 1.56 -7.14 -19.09
CA LYS A 244 1.69 -5.96 -19.97
C LYS A 244 1.76 -4.66 -19.13
N ILE A 245 0.91 -4.52 -18.12
CA ILE A 245 0.92 -3.36 -17.24
C ILE A 245 2.15 -3.39 -16.32
N LEU A 246 2.57 -4.55 -15.84
CA LEU A 246 3.81 -4.67 -15.05
C LEU A 246 5.02 -4.21 -15.85
N GLN A 247 5.15 -4.62 -17.12
CA GLN A 247 6.24 -4.17 -17.99
C GLN A 247 6.18 -2.66 -18.22
N PHE A 248 5.00 -2.11 -18.48
CA PHE A 248 4.82 -0.66 -18.60
C PHE A 248 5.29 0.09 -17.33
N CYS A 249 4.99 -0.42 -16.14
CA CYS A 249 5.44 0.18 -14.87
C CYS A 249 6.97 0.09 -14.70
N ARG A 250 7.63 -1.01 -15.12
CA ARG A 250 9.11 -1.14 -15.12
C ARG A 250 9.75 -0.09 -16.01
N ASP A 251 9.24 0.04 -17.24
CA ASP A 251 9.77 1.01 -18.20
C ASP A 251 9.56 2.44 -17.70
N ARG A 252 8.38 2.74 -17.15
CA ARG A 252 8.09 4.04 -16.57
C ARG A 252 8.98 4.37 -15.38
N TYR A 253 9.26 3.41 -14.48
CA TYR A 253 10.21 3.61 -13.40
C TYR A 253 11.59 4.01 -13.92
N LYS A 254 12.12 3.29 -14.91
CA LYS A 254 13.46 3.50 -15.47
C LYS A 254 13.57 4.77 -16.31
N GLN A 255 12.54 5.08 -17.10
CA GLN A 255 12.61 6.14 -18.11
C GLN A 255 12.02 7.47 -17.63
N VAL A 256 11.12 7.45 -16.63
CA VAL A 256 10.39 8.65 -16.20
C VAL A 256 10.59 8.94 -14.72
N LEU A 257 10.25 8.00 -13.82
CA LEU A 257 10.16 8.33 -12.39
C LEU A 257 11.55 8.57 -11.79
N LEU A 258 12.46 7.62 -11.92
CA LEU A 258 13.79 7.74 -11.33
C LEU A 258 14.58 8.91 -11.94
N PRO A 259 14.70 9.07 -13.28
CA PRO A 259 15.50 10.15 -13.86
C PRO A 259 14.90 11.54 -13.66
N ASN A 260 13.57 11.71 -13.56
CA ASN A 260 12.95 13.02 -13.49
C ASN A 260 12.67 13.49 -12.06
N GLN A 261 12.60 12.59 -11.10
CA GLN A 261 12.27 12.95 -9.71
C GLN A 261 13.50 12.98 -8.78
N MET A 262 14.50 12.14 -9.04
CA MET A 262 15.70 12.05 -8.22
C MET A 262 16.82 12.92 -8.80
N ALA A 263 17.48 13.71 -7.96
CA ALA A 263 18.69 14.45 -8.34
C ALA A 263 19.93 13.55 -8.30
N ALA A 264 21.06 14.06 -8.84
CA ALA A 264 22.31 13.32 -8.90
C ALA A 264 22.88 12.91 -7.52
N ASP A 265 22.53 13.64 -6.45
CA ASP A 265 22.91 13.33 -5.08
C ASP A 265 21.98 12.31 -4.39
N GLY A 266 20.85 11.95 -5.00
CA GLY A 266 19.83 11.05 -4.45
C GLY A 266 18.64 11.77 -3.80
N SER A 267 18.64 13.09 -3.71
CA SER A 267 17.53 13.90 -3.17
C SER A 267 16.34 13.97 -4.13
N PHE A 268 15.19 14.46 -3.59
CA PHE A 268 13.98 14.73 -4.35
C PHE A 268 13.69 16.25 -4.40
N PRO A 269 14.23 17.01 -5.34
CA PRO A 269 14.13 18.47 -5.34
C PRO A 269 12.70 19.02 -5.35
N ARG A 270 11.75 18.32 -5.99
CA ARG A 270 10.34 18.72 -6.02
C ARG A 270 9.65 18.56 -4.66
N GLU A 271 10.01 17.53 -3.91
CA GLU A 271 9.50 17.30 -2.54
C GLU A 271 10.13 18.27 -1.54
N ILE A 272 11.43 18.51 -1.66
CA ILE A 272 12.17 19.47 -0.81
C ILE A 272 11.63 20.90 -0.93
N LYS A 273 11.09 21.28 -2.08
CA LYS A 273 10.48 22.60 -2.29
C LYS A 273 9.10 22.76 -1.67
N ARG A 274 8.44 21.66 -1.26
CA ARG A 274 7.11 21.67 -0.67
C ARG A 274 7.13 22.15 0.78
N THR A 275 5.95 22.37 1.35
CA THR A 275 5.75 22.80 2.74
C THR A 275 6.06 21.73 3.79
N LYS A 276 6.08 20.47 3.39
CA LYS A 276 6.48 19.31 4.21
C LYS A 276 7.65 18.57 3.54
N PRO A 277 8.84 19.19 3.44
CA PRO A 277 9.94 18.65 2.62
C PRO A 277 10.47 17.32 3.12
N TYR A 278 10.49 17.08 4.43
CA TYR A 278 10.93 15.84 5.02
C TYR A 278 9.92 14.71 4.79
N GLY A 279 8.68 14.91 5.21
CA GLY A 279 7.62 13.91 5.07
C GLY A 279 7.39 13.50 3.62
N TYR A 280 7.36 14.45 2.68
CA TYR A 280 7.19 14.11 1.25
C TYR A 280 8.40 13.41 0.65
N SER A 281 9.63 13.73 1.08
CA SER A 281 10.84 13.04 0.58
C SER A 281 10.88 11.57 1.02
N ILE A 282 10.62 11.29 2.30
CA ILE A 282 10.57 9.90 2.79
C ILE A 282 9.38 9.13 2.23
N PHE A 283 8.22 9.76 2.07
CA PHE A 283 7.04 9.17 1.45
C PHE A 283 7.30 8.75 -0.01
N ASN A 284 7.94 9.63 -0.80
CA ASN A 284 8.29 9.30 -2.18
C ASN A 284 9.33 8.17 -2.26
N MET A 285 10.27 8.12 -1.30
CA MET A 285 11.25 7.02 -1.22
C MET A 285 10.58 5.69 -0.87
N ASP A 286 9.63 5.68 0.08
CA ASP A 286 8.84 4.48 0.41
C ASP A 286 8.06 3.99 -0.81
N ALA A 287 7.46 4.88 -1.59
CA ALA A 287 6.74 4.51 -2.81
C ALA A 287 7.68 3.97 -3.89
N MET A 288 8.87 4.57 -4.10
CA MET A 288 9.84 4.10 -5.10
C MET A 288 10.44 2.74 -4.71
N THR A 289 10.75 2.50 -3.44
CA THR A 289 11.25 1.20 -2.98
C THR A 289 10.18 0.12 -3.06
N THR A 290 8.92 0.47 -2.81
CA THR A 290 7.79 -0.44 -3.01
C THR A 290 7.64 -0.82 -4.48
N LEU A 291 7.86 0.11 -5.43
CA LEU A 291 7.93 -0.20 -6.86
C LEU A 291 9.05 -1.19 -7.17
N CYS A 292 10.27 -0.98 -6.63
CA CYS A 292 11.36 -1.93 -6.82
C CYS A 292 10.99 -3.33 -6.30
N GLN A 293 10.36 -3.41 -5.12
CA GLN A 293 9.91 -4.68 -4.52
C GLN A 293 8.83 -5.40 -5.36
N LEU A 294 7.92 -4.65 -5.97
CA LEU A 294 6.83 -5.21 -6.78
C LEU A 294 7.31 -5.68 -8.16
N LEU A 295 8.24 -4.95 -8.78
CA LEU A 295 8.55 -5.02 -10.20
C LEU A 295 9.85 -5.74 -10.52
N SER A 296 10.79 -5.86 -9.55
CA SER A 296 12.05 -6.57 -9.80
C SER A 296 11.83 -8.04 -10.11
N THR A 297 12.52 -8.52 -11.13
CA THR A 297 12.63 -9.93 -11.52
C THR A 297 14.10 -10.32 -11.58
N LYS A 298 14.40 -11.58 -11.88
CA LYS A 298 15.77 -12.03 -12.09
C LYS A 298 16.40 -11.41 -13.34
N GLU A 299 15.59 -11.15 -14.36
CA GLU A 299 15.97 -10.62 -15.66
C GLU A 299 15.97 -9.08 -15.69
N ASP A 300 15.17 -8.44 -14.85
CA ASP A 300 15.03 -6.98 -14.77
C ASP A 300 14.95 -6.53 -13.31
N ASP A 301 16.11 -6.33 -12.69
CA ASP A 301 16.24 -5.99 -11.27
C ASP A 301 16.32 -4.47 -11.06
N LEU A 302 15.21 -3.87 -10.64
CA LEU A 302 15.14 -2.43 -10.38
C LEU A 302 15.96 -1.99 -9.15
N TRP A 303 16.28 -2.89 -8.23
CA TRP A 303 17.16 -2.58 -7.11
C TRP A 303 18.61 -2.27 -7.56
N ASN A 304 19.06 -2.93 -8.62
CA ASN A 304 20.39 -2.73 -9.20
C ASN A 304 20.39 -1.79 -10.42
N TYR A 305 19.21 -1.31 -10.86
CA TYR A 305 19.14 -0.39 -11.99
C TYR A 305 19.76 0.98 -11.66
N GLN A 306 20.54 1.49 -12.60
CA GLN A 306 21.12 2.84 -12.58
C GLN A 306 20.85 3.55 -13.90
N THR A 307 20.55 4.84 -13.82
CA THR A 307 20.53 5.71 -14.99
C THR A 307 21.95 5.94 -15.51
N PRO A 308 22.13 6.38 -16.78
CA PRO A 308 23.46 6.66 -17.32
C PRO A 308 24.30 7.65 -16.49
N ASP A 309 23.65 8.57 -15.78
CA ASP A 309 24.28 9.54 -14.87
C ASP A 309 24.40 9.05 -13.41
N GLY A 310 24.14 7.77 -13.15
CA GLY A 310 24.40 7.09 -11.87
C GLY A 310 23.34 7.30 -10.80
N ARG A 311 22.12 7.78 -11.13
CA ARG A 311 21.00 7.79 -10.18
C ARG A 311 20.51 6.37 -9.99
N SER A 312 20.21 6.00 -8.74
CA SER A 312 19.70 4.67 -8.37
C SER A 312 18.92 4.73 -7.07
N ILE A 313 18.04 3.77 -6.85
CA ILE A 313 17.29 3.70 -5.60
C ILE A 313 18.21 3.55 -4.38
N LYS A 314 19.30 2.82 -4.51
CA LYS A 314 20.34 2.70 -3.47
C LYS A 314 20.90 4.05 -3.06
N LYS A 315 21.17 4.93 -4.04
CA LYS A 315 21.70 6.27 -3.81
C LYS A 315 20.69 7.16 -3.08
N GLY A 316 19.40 7.06 -3.45
CA GLY A 316 18.32 7.78 -2.76
C GLY A 316 18.15 7.32 -1.31
N ILE A 317 18.20 6.01 -1.05
CA ILE A 317 18.18 5.48 0.32
C ILE A 317 19.40 5.99 1.11
N ALA A 318 20.58 5.93 0.55
CA ALA A 318 21.82 6.40 1.19
C ALA A 318 21.78 7.91 1.49
N TYR A 319 21.11 8.71 0.64
CA TYR A 319 20.90 10.14 0.88
C TYR A 319 19.95 10.40 2.07
N LEU A 320 18.81 9.70 2.13
CA LEU A 320 17.79 9.95 3.17
C LEU A 320 18.10 9.26 4.50
N TYR A 321 18.82 8.15 4.47
CA TYR A 321 19.12 7.34 5.66
C TYR A 321 19.69 8.15 6.85
N PRO A 322 20.70 9.02 6.69
CA PRO A 322 21.26 9.80 7.80
C PRO A 322 20.21 10.68 8.52
N PHE A 323 19.20 11.17 7.79
CA PHE A 323 18.15 12.03 8.32
C PHE A 323 17.02 11.25 8.99
N VAL A 324 16.87 9.97 8.65
CA VAL A 324 15.95 9.07 9.36
C VAL A 324 16.62 8.47 10.60
N ALA A 325 17.92 8.20 10.54
CA ALA A 325 18.69 7.76 11.70
C ALA A 325 18.82 8.89 12.78
N ASP A 326 18.95 10.13 12.32
CA ASP A 326 19.01 11.33 13.18
C ASP A 326 18.34 12.52 12.47
N LYS A 327 17.09 12.79 12.83
CA LYS A 327 16.27 13.87 12.23
C LYS A 327 16.91 15.25 12.37
N ASN A 328 17.72 15.49 13.40
CA ASN A 328 18.38 16.77 13.63
C ASN A 328 19.40 17.13 12.54
N LYS A 329 19.84 16.16 11.75
CA LYS A 329 20.71 16.38 10.60
C LYS A 329 20.00 16.88 9.35
N TRP A 330 18.63 16.95 9.37
CA TRP A 330 17.88 17.44 8.22
C TRP A 330 18.26 18.88 7.86
N PRO A 331 18.79 19.13 6.64
CA PRO A 331 19.41 20.44 6.33
C PRO A 331 18.40 21.47 5.79
N PHE A 332 17.13 21.10 5.62
CA PHE A 332 16.11 21.99 5.09
C PHE A 332 15.13 22.43 6.18
N ARG A 333 14.17 23.26 5.80
CA ARG A 333 13.09 23.66 6.72
C ARG A 333 12.34 22.43 7.23
N HIS A 334 11.78 22.56 8.42
CA HIS A 334 10.90 21.53 9.00
C HIS A 334 9.56 21.53 8.29
N ASP A 335 8.88 20.39 8.34
CA ASP A 335 7.50 20.26 7.87
C ASP A 335 6.60 21.20 8.69
N VAL A 336 5.70 21.94 8.00
CA VAL A 336 4.79 22.91 8.66
C VAL A 336 3.79 22.26 9.62
N MET A 337 3.53 20.96 9.47
CA MET A 337 2.73 20.12 10.37
C MET A 337 3.37 18.73 10.48
N HIS A 338 3.09 18.03 11.57
CA HIS A 338 3.48 16.64 11.83
C HIS A 338 5.00 16.39 11.91
N TRP A 339 5.83 17.43 12.02
CA TRP A 339 7.28 17.29 12.11
C TRP A 339 7.70 16.34 13.24
N GLU A 340 7.10 16.47 14.43
CA GLU A 340 7.46 15.66 15.59
C GLU A 340 7.05 14.18 15.48
N ALA A 341 6.05 13.88 14.65
CA ALA A 341 5.59 12.51 14.43
C ALA A 341 6.52 11.67 13.55
N TRP A 342 7.40 12.30 12.77
CA TRP A 342 8.43 11.65 11.97
C TRP A 342 9.76 11.52 12.72
N PRO A 343 10.63 10.55 12.35
CA PRO A 343 10.38 9.41 11.46
C PRO A 343 9.68 8.26 12.18
N VAL A 344 9.14 7.34 11.40
CA VAL A 344 8.61 6.04 11.85
C VAL A 344 9.38 4.91 11.16
N ALA A 345 9.00 3.66 11.35
CA ALA A 345 9.63 2.50 10.71
C ALA A 345 9.38 2.50 9.19
N GLN A 346 10.14 3.32 8.47
CA GLN A 346 9.99 3.56 7.03
C GLN A 346 10.19 2.31 6.19
N THR A 347 9.34 2.14 5.18
CA THR A 347 9.34 1.00 4.26
C THR A 347 10.67 0.84 3.54
N PHE A 348 11.25 1.94 3.06
CA PHE A 348 12.51 1.90 2.32
C PHE A 348 13.69 1.34 3.13
N LEU A 349 13.66 1.45 4.46
CA LEU A 349 14.73 0.93 5.30
C LEU A 349 14.75 -0.60 5.31
N PHE A 350 13.62 -1.26 5.59
CA PHE A 350 13.61 -2.73 5.63
C PHE A 350 13.69 -3.36 4.24
N MET A 351 13.06 -2.78 3.23
CA MET A 351 13.16 -3.26 1.85
C MET A 351 14.57 -3.08 1.30
N GLY A 352 15.17 -1.91 1.51
CA GLY A 352 16.55 -1.64 1.13
C GLY A 352 17.57 -2.52 1.89
N ALA A 353 17.34 -2.73 3.20
CA ALA A 353 18.15 -3.65 3.99
C ALA A 353 18.11 -5.08 3.45
N SER A 354 16.94 -5.55 3.02
CA SER A 354 16.78 -6.85 2.38
C SER A 354 17.52 -6.93 1.05
N ALA A 355 17.29 -5.94 0.17
CA ALA A 355 17.84 -5.94 -1.19
C ALA A 355 19.37 -5.80 -1.23
N TYR A 356 19.95 -5.02 -0.32
CA TYR A 356 21.40 -4.71 -0.33
C TYR A 356 22.18 -5.33 0.83
N HIS A 357 21.53 -6.17 1.64
CA HIS A 357 22.13 -6.80 2.83
C HIS A 357 22.76 -5.78 3.81
N GLN A 358 22.07 -4.62 4.00
CA GLN A 358 22.53 -3.54 4.85
C GLN A 358 21.96 -3.67 6.27
N GLN A 359 22.75 -4.26 7.16
CA GLN A 359 22.34 -4.51 8.55
C GLN A 359 22.05 -3.21 9.31
N GLU A 360 22.80 -2.14 9.08
CA GLU A 360 22.62 -0.83 9.72
C GLU A 360 21.22 -0.23 9.44
N TRP A 361 20.71 -0.37 8.21
CA TRP A 361 19.36 0.10 7.87
C TRP A 361 18.29 -0.71 8.57
N LEU A 362 18.50 -2.03 8.66
CA LEU A 362 17.58 -2.91 9.39
C LEU A 362 17.57 -2.59 10.89
N ASP A 363 18.74 -2.37 11.50
CA ASP A 363 18.85 -2.08 12.92
C ASP A 363 18.26 -0.71 13.27
N THR A 364 18.35 0.26 12.37
CA THR A 364 17.65 1.53 12.49
C THR A 364 16.14 1.32 12.41
N TRP A 365 15.65 0.59 11.41
CA TRP A 365 14.23 0.27 11.27
C TRP A 365 13.66 -0.42 12.52
N LYS A 366 14.38 -1.37 13.10
CA LYS A 366 13.96 -2.08 14.33
C LYS A 366 13.74 -1.15 15.53
N ARG A 367 14.45 -0.03 15.60
CA ARG A 367 14.36 0.93 16.74
C ARG A 367 13.28 1.98 16.55
N LEU A 368 12.82 2.20 15.32
CA LEU A 368 11.80 3.19 15.01
C LEU A 368 10.41 2.73 15.44
N ASN A 369 9.46 3.68 15.48
CA ASN A 369 8.08 3.40 15.84
C ASN A 369 7.36 2.62 14.73
N HIS A 370 6.88 1.41 15.03
CA HIS A 370 6.13 0.53 14.13
C HIS A 370 4.61 0.71 14.21
N ALA A 371 4.12 1.50 15.18
CA ALA A 371 2.70 1.72 15.41
C ALA A 371 2.40 3.22 15.61
N PRO A 372 2.61 4.05 14.57
CA PRO A 372 2.31 5.47 14.68
C PRO A 372 0.83 5.70 14.97
N ALA A 373 0.53 6.73 15.77
CA ALA A 373 -0.84 7.15 16.09
C ALA A 373 -1.29 8.38 15.29
N ASP A 374 -0.36 9.14 14.70
CA ASP A 374 -0.67 10.32 13.91
C ASP A 374 -1.36 9.94 12.59
N GLU A 375 -2.53 10.52 12.33
CA GLU A 375 -3.37 10.16 11.18
C GLU A 375 -2.71 10.49 9.84
N GLU A 376 -1.99 11.62 9.74
CA GLU A 376 -1.26 11.99 8.51
C GLU A 376 -0.11 11.02 8.24
N ILE A 377 0.60 10.57 9.29
CA ILE A 377 1.65 9.57 9.15
C ILE A 377 1.07 8.25 8.66
N ILE A 378 -0.01 7.76 9.29
CA ILE A 378 -0.69 6.51 8.91
C ILE A 378 -1.17 6.59 7.46
N ARG A 379 -1.74 7.71 7.06
CA ARG A 379 -2.21 7.96 5.70
C ARG A 379 -1.09 7.88 4.66
N ASN A 380 0.10 8.36 5.01
CA ASN A 380 1.27 8.42 4.13
C ASN A 380 2.21 7.20 4.29
N LEU A 381 1.77 6.12 4.90
CA LEU A 381 2.47 4.85 4.95
C LEU A 381 1.78 3.83 4.02
N PRO A 382 2.28 3.63 2.79
CA PRO A 382 1.67 2.69 1.85
C PRO A 382 1.82 1.23 2.29
N VAL A 383 2.87 0.92 3.04
CA VAL A 383 3.17 -0.42 3.59
C VAL A 383 3.22 -0.34 5.11
N ARG A 384 2.21 -0.88 5.78
CA ARG A 384 2.10 -0.91 7.24
C ARG A 384 2.24 -2.31 7.84
N ASN A 385 2.24 -3.32 6.98
CA ASN A 385 2.37 -4.72 7.36
C ASN A 385 3.61 -5.35 6.71
N PRO A 386 4.84 -5.01 7.18
CA PRO A 386 6.08 -5.38 6.51
C PRO A 386 6.23 -6.88 6.25
N LEU A 387 5.71 -7.72 7.16
CA LEU A 387 5.89 -9.18 7.06
C LEU A 387 5.27 -9.77 5.79
N ILE A 388 4.16 -9.23 5.28
CA ILE A 388 3.54 -9.74 4.05
C ILE A 388 4.30 -9.33 2.77
N TRP A 389 5.26 -8.41 2.85
CA TRP A 389 6.06 -7.90 1.73
C TRP A 389 7.41 -8.60 1.56
N ILE A 390 7.75 -9.52 2.46
CA ILE A 390 9.00 -10.29 2.43
C ILE A 390 8.69 -11.69 1.94
N ASN A 391 9.47 -12.18 0.97
CA ASN A 391 9.35 -13.53 0.42
C ASN A 391 10.40 -14.46 1.03
#